data_fa5dc81975de857d0389b3847cff7b94
#
_entry.id   fa5dc81975de857d0389b3847cff7b94
#
_cell.length_a   1.000
_cell.length_b   1.000
_cell.length_c   1.000
_cell.angle_alpha   90.00
_cell.angle_beta   90.00
_cell.angle_gamma   90.00
#
_symmetry.space_group_name_H-M   'P 1'
#
loop_
_entity.id
_entity.type
_entity.pdbx_description
1 polymer ?
#
loop_
_entity_poly.entity_id
_entity_poly.type
_entity_poly.pdbx_seq_one_letter_code
_entity_poly.pdbx_strand_id
1 'polypeptide(L)'
;MSAGRSAGVGADDRGAALVTSLVLVAVLVVAALLGGVVADLLAARQRAAAAADLGALAGAPAAQTSEANACAAATWVVRENGATLRTCAVVDGDVRLTASARPRAPWSRWLSELLGGAVEPTAAAHAGLR
;
A
#
# COMPACT_ATOMS: atom_id res chain seq x y z
N MET A 1 54.29 27.13 -39.54
CA MET A 1 53.04 26.67 -40.17
C MET A 1 52.47 25.57 -39.36
N SER A 2 51.56 25.90 -38.47
CA SER A 2 50.89 24.95 -37.60
C SER A 2 49.55 24.58 -38.25
N ALA A 3 49.48 23.41 -38.84
CA ALA A 3 48.22 22.85 -39.28
C ALA A 3 47.48 22.29 -38.03
N GLY A 4 46.38 22.93 -37.67
CA GLY A 4 45.55 22.56 -36.52
C GLY A 4 44.96 21.19 -36.66
N ARG A 5 45.19 20.36 -35.65
CA ARG A 5 44.47 19.13 -35.38
C ARG A 5 43.21 19.51 -34.63
N SER A 6 42.16 19.84 -35.36
CA SER A 6 40.80 20.01 -34.84
C SER A 6 39.90 18.95 -35.45
N ALA A 7 40.13 17.69 -35.13
CA ALA A 7 39.22 16.62 -35.54
C ALA A 7 39.25 15.53 -34.50
N GLY A 8 38.24 15.46 -33.68
CA GLY A 8 38.04 14.33 -32.78
C GLY A 8 37.17 14.52 -31.53
N VAL A 9 36.85 15.76 -31.17
CA VAL A 9 36.11 16.02 -29.91
C VAL A 9 34.59 15.85 -30.05
N GLY A 10 34.05 15.90 -31.27
CA GLY A 10 32.59 15.93 -31.42
C GLY A 10 31.86 14.59 -31.50
N ALA A 11 32.55 13.48 -31.74
CA ALA A 11 31.91 12.17 -31.87
C ALA A 11 31.84 11.42 -30.51
N ASP A 12 32.89 11.53 -29.71
CA ASP A 12 32.98 10.92 -28.39
C ASP A 12 32.02 11.62 -27.39
N ASP A 13 31.89 12.95 -27.49
CA ASP A 13 30.98 13.72 -26.65
C ASP A 13 29.50 13.39 -26.92
N ARG A 14 29.14 13.10 -28.18
CA ARG A 14 27.78 12.69 -28.53
C ARG A 14 27.45 11.29 -28.00
N GLY A 15 28.40 10.36 -28.04
CA GLY A 15 28.26 9.02 -27.47
C GLY A 15 28.11 9.07 -25.95
N ALA A 16 28.93 9.87 -25.29
CA ALA A 16 28.85 10.06 -23.84
C ALA A 16 27.50 10.69 -23.40
N ALA A 17 27.02 11.68 -24.14
CA ALA A 17 25.74 12.33 -23.88
C ALA A 17 24.55 11.36 -24.01
N LEU A 18 24.57 10.48 -25.03
CA LEU A 18 23.53 9.46 -25.22
C LEU A 18 23.53 8.44 -24.08
N VAL A 19 24.69 7.95 -23.65
CA VAL A 19 24.81 7.02 -22.54
C VAL A 19 24.32 7.66 -21.23
N THR A 20 24.72 8.90 -20.97
CA THR A 20 24.31 9.64 -19.76
C THR A 20 22.79 9.86 -19.74
N SER A 21 22.19 10.24 -20.87
CA SER A 21 20.73 10.40 -20.95
C SER A 21 19.99 9.08 -20.75
N LEU A 22 20.50 7.99 -21.30
CA LEU A 22 19.90 6.67 -21.12
C LEU A 22 19.93 6.21 -19.66
N VAL A 23 21.07 6.42 -18.99
CA VAL A 23 21.22 6.11 -17.56
C VAL A 23 20.26 6.96 -16.71
N LEU A 24 20.16 8.26 -17.01
CA LEU A 24 19.25 9.15 -16.30
C LEU A 24 17.78 8.71 -16.45
N VAL A 25 17.36 8.39 -17.67
CA VAL A 25 16.01 7.86 -17.92
C VAL A 25 15.78 6.56 -17.17
N ALA A 26 16.74 5.64 -17.19
CA ALA A 26 16.62 4.38 -16.44
C ALA A 26 16.47 4.61 -14.92
N VAL A 27 17.25 5.52 -14.36
CA VAL A 27 17.13 5.89 -12.92
C VAL A 27 15.77 6.49 -12.61
N LEU A 28 15.26 7.38 -13.45
CA LEU A 28 13.95 7.99 -13.27
C LEU A 28 12.82 6.95 -13.35
N VAL A 29 12.90 6.01 -14.28
CA VAL A 29 11.92 4.91 -14.39
C VAL A 29 11.94 4.04 -13.13
N VAL A 30 13.11 3.64 -12.66
CA VAL A 30 13.24 2.84 -11.42
C VAL A 30 12.69 3.62 -10.23
N ALA A 31 13.00 4.89 -10.08
CA ALA A 31 12.49 5.74 -9.00
C ALA A 31 10.96 5.87 -9.05
N ALA A 32 10.37 6.02 -10.24
CA ALA A 32 8.92 6.08 -10.42
C ALA A 32 8.24 4.75 -10.05
N LEU A 33 8.82 3.62 -10.44
CA LEU A 33 8.30 2.29 -10.08
C LEU A 33 8.35 2.07 -8.56
N LEU A 34 9.46 2.37 -7.91
CA LEU A 34 9.58 2.25 -6.45
C LEU A 34 8.61 3.17 -5.73
N GLY A 35 8.47 4.42 -6.18
CA GLY A 35 7.48 5.36 -5.65
C GLY A 35 6.05 4.86 -5.78
N GLY A 36 5.70 4.24 -6.89
CA GLY A 36 4.40 3.61 -7.12
C GLY A 36 4.12 2.45 -6.15
N VAL A 37 5.13 1.61 -5.89
CA VAL A 37 5.02 0.52 -4.89
C VAL A 37 4.68 1.07 -3.50
N VAL A 38 5.45 2.05 -3.04
CA VAL A 38 5.26 2.66 -1.72
C VAL A 38 3.89 3.31 -1.61
N ALA A 39 3.47 4.06 -2.63
CA ALA A 39 2.17 4.72 -2.66
C ALA A 39 1.00 3.72 -2.56
N ASP A 40 1.06 2.60 -3.27
CA ASP A 40 0.01 1.57 -3.24
C ASP A 40 -0.06 0.85 -1.88
N LEU A 41 1.09 0.57 -1.25
CA LEU A 41 1.15 0.01 0.11
C LEU A 41 0.57 0.96 1.15
N LEU A 42 0.90 2.25 1.07
CA LEU A 42 0.35 3.27 1.97
C LEU A 42 -1.16 3.42 1.78
N ALA A 43 -1.64 3.43 0.53
CA ALA A 43 -3.07 3.47 0.23
C ALA A 43 -3.82 2.24 0.75
N ALA A 44 -3.22 1.04 0.65
CA ALA A 44 -3.78 -0.18 1.21
C ALA A 44 -3.86 -0.11 2.74
N ARG A 45 -2.81 0.39 3.40
CA ARG A 45 -2.80 0.57 4.86
C ARG A 45 -3.87 1.56 5.33
N GLN A 46 -4.03 2.68 4.63
CA GLN A 46 -5.07 3.68 4.95
C GLN A 46 -6.47 3.10 4.78
N ARG A 47 -6.72 2.30 3.73
CA ARG A 47 -7.99 1.60 3.54
C ARG A 47 -8.27 0.59 4.65
N ALA A 48 -7.26 -0.18 5.08
CA ALA A 48 -7.39 -1.10 6.20
C ALA A 48 -7.73 -0.36 7.50
N ALA A 49 -7.06 0.77 7.78
CA ALA A 49 -7.32 1.58 8.96
C ALA A 49 -8.74 2.17 8.95
N ALA A 50 -9.15 2.80 7.86
CA ALA A 50 -10.49 3.37 7.74
C ALA A 50 -11.59 2.29 7.84
N ALA A 51 -11.38 1.13 7.22
CA ALA A 51 -12.32 0.02 7.32
C ALA A 51 -12.41 -0.55 8.75
N ALA A 52 -11.28 -0.62 9.46
CA ALA A 52 -11.24 -1.04 10.85
C ALA A 52 -11.99 -0.06 11.76
N ASP A 53 -11.74 1.23 11.62
CA ASP A 53 -12.42 2.27 12.40
C ASP A 53 -13.94 2.25 12.18
N LEU A 54 -14.38 2.20 10.92
CA LEU A 54 -15.80 2.11 10.58
C LEU A 54 -16.42 0.81 11.07
N GLY A 55 -15.71 -0.30 10.98
CA GLY A 55 -16.16 -1.60 11.50
C GLY A 55 -16.32 -1.59 13.00
N ALA A 56 -15.39 -1.01 13.74
CA ALA A 56 -15.46 -0.88 15.18
C ALA A 56 -16.65 0.01 15.61
N LEU A 57 -16.86 1.13 14.94
CA LEU A 57 -18.01 2.02 15.17
C LEU A 57 -19.35 1.32 14.89
N ALA A 58 -19.42 0.53 13.81
CA ALA A 58 -20.63 -0.22 13.48
C ALA A 58 -20.91 -1.37 14.46
N GLY A 59 -19.88 -2.00 14.99
CA GLY A 59 -19.99 -3.06 15.98
C GLY A 59 -20.35 -2.57 17.39
N ALA A 60 -19.97 -1.34 17.75
CA ALA A 60 -20.11 -0.82 19.11
C ALA A 60 -21.55 -0.85 19.66
N PRO A 61 -22.61 -0.43 18.94
CA PRO A 61 -23.99 -0.54 19.42
C PRO A 61 -24.43 -2.00 19.62
N ALA A 62 -24.00 -2.89 18.69
CA ALA A 62 -24.36 -4.30 18.73
C ALA A 62 -23.64 -5.07 19.86
N ALA A 63 -22.51 -4.56 20.34
CA ALA A 63 -21.77 -5.12 21.47
C ALA A 63 -22.56 -5.13 22.77
N GLN A 64 -23.55 -4.24 22.90
CA GLN A 64 -24.48 -4.23 24.04
C GLN A 64 -25.41 -5.45 24.08
N THR A 65 -25.62 -6.11 22.94
CA THR A 65 -26.48 -7.29 22.83
C THR A 65 -25.68 -8.58 22.83
N SER A 66 -24.67 -8.69 22.00
CA SER A 66 -23.76 -9.84 21.96
C SER A 66 -22.52 -9.56 21.13
N GLU A 67 -21.42 -10.25 21.45
CA GLU A 67 -20.19 -10.24 20.67
C GLU A 67 -20.42 -10.69 19.22
N ALA A 68 -21.24 -11.73 19.04
CA ALA A 68 -21.56 -12.26 17.71
C ALA A 68 -22.22 -11.20 16.81
N ASN A 69 -23.16 -10.43 17.34
CA ASN A 69 -23.82 -9.35 16.58
C ASN A 69 -22.86 -8.20 16.28
N ALA A 70 -22.01 -7.83 17.24
CA ALA A 70 -20.99 -6.82 17.05
C ALA A 70 -20.01 -7.19 15.93
N CYS A 71 -19.49 -8.41 15.98
CA CYS A 71 -18.55 -8.90 14.98
C CYS A 71 -19.20 -9.12 13.60
N ALA A 72 -20.48 -9.49 13.53
CA ALA A 72 -21.22 -9.58 12.28
C ALA A 72 -21.39 -8.21 11.63
N ALA A 73 -21.78 -7.18 12.40
CA ALA A 73 -21.91 -5.81 11.91
C ALA A 73 -20.56 -5.25 11.45
N ALA A 74 -19.51 -5.45 12.24
CA ALA A 74 -18.15 -5.06 11.89
C ALA A 74 -17.65 -5.73 10.59
N THR A 75 -17.89 -7.04 10.44
CA THR A 75 -17.51 -7.80 9.25
C THR A 75 -18.17 -7.25 8.00
N TRP A 76 -19.45 -6.95 8.06
CA TRP A 76 -20.18 -6.40 6.93
C TRP A 76 -19.59 -5.06 6.50
N VAL A 77 -19.40 -4.12 7.42
CA VAL A 77 -18.84 -2.79 7.12
C VAL A 77 -17.41 -2.86 6.60
N VAL A 78 -16.55 -3.69 7.20
CA VAL A 78 -15.17 -3.87 6.75
C VAL A 78 -15.12 -4.38 5.31
N ARG A 79 -15.98 -5.34 4.96
CA ARG A 79 -16.06 -5.89 3.59
C ARG A 79 -16.56 -4.87 2.58
N GLU A 80 -17.60 -4.10 2.91
CA GLU A 80 -18.12 -3.02 2.05
C GLU A 80 -17.05 -1.94 1.76
N ASN A 81 -16.11 -1.73 2.68
CA ASN A 81 -14.98 -0.82 2.49
C ASN A 81 -13.76 -1.48 1.81
N GLY A 82 -13.92 -2.67 1.25
CA GLY A 82 -12.88 -3.34 0.46
C GLY A 82 -11.70 -3.87 1.27
N ALA A 83 -11.93 -4.15 2.55
CA ALA A 83 -10.98 -4.78 3.46
C ALA A 83 -11.50 -6.16 3.94
N THR A 84 -10.63 -6.89 4.62
CA THR A 84 -10.96 -8.20 5.20
C THR A 84 -10.77 -8.13 6.71
N LEU A 85 -11.79 -8.52 7.47
CA LEU A 85 -11.69 -8.64 8.92
C LEU A 85 -10.78 -9.83 9.27
N ARG A 86 -9.79 -9.61 10.12
CA ARG A 86 -8.84 -10.64 10.57
C ARG A 86 -9.17 -11.17 11.96
N THR A 87 -9.43 -10.27 12.88
CA THR A 87 -9.83 -10.59 14.25
C THR A 87 -10.93 -9.66 14.71
N CYS A 88 -11.81 -10.16 15.56
CA CYS A 88 -12.83 -9.35 16.22
C CYS A 88 -13.09 -9.96 17.60
N ALA A 89 -13.18 -9.12 18.61
CA ALA A 89 -13.55 -9.48 19.98
C ALA A 89 -14.21 -8.29 20.68
N VAL A 90 -15.08 -8.57 21.62
CA VAL A 90 -15.63 -7.57 22.53
C VAL A 90 -14.97 -7.77 23.91
N VAL A 91 -14.29 -6.74 24.39
CA VAL A 91 -13.58 -6.75 25.66
C VAL A 91 -14.03 -5.53 26.48
N ASP A 92 -14.60 -5.77 27.65
CA ASP A 92 -15.12 -4.71 28.54
C ASP A 92 -16.14 -3.77 27.87
N GLY A 93 -16.92 -4.29 26.90
CA GLY A 93 -17.88 -3.51 26.13
C GLY A 93 -17.31 -2.77 24.91
N ASP A 94 -16.00 -2.80 24.72
CA ASP A 94 -15.31 -2.22 23.56
C ASP A 94 -15.11 -3.26 22.47
N VAL A 95 -15.44 -2.90 21.25
CA VAL A 95 -15.14 -3.71 20.06
C VAL A 95 -13.72 -3.50 19.64
N ARG A 96 -12.93 -4.58 19.64
CA ARG A 96 -11.55 -4.59 19.15
C ARG A 96 -11.48 -5.44 17.91
N LEU A 97 -10.96 -4.90 16.84
CA LEU A 97 -10.80 -5.62 15.59
C LEU A 97 -9.54 -5.26 14.83
N THR A 98 -9.12 -6.17 13.99
CA THR A 98 -8.07 -5.92 13.00
C THR A 98 -8.61 -6.19 11.60
N ALA A 99 -8.28 -5.31 10.66
CA ALA A 99 -8.60 -5.46 9.25
C ALA A 99 -7.35 -5.39 8.39
N SER A 100 -7.40 -6.04 7.25
CA SER A 100 -6.34 -5.97 6.25
C SER A 100 -6.91 -5.56 4.90
N ALA A 101 -6.11 -4.89 4.08
CA ALA A 101 -6.47 -4.53 2.72
C ALA A 101 -5.32 -4.86 1.77
N ARG A 102 -5.67 -5.40 0.60
CA ARG A 102 -4.67 -5.72 -0.43
C ARG A 102 -4.34 -4.50 -1.27
N PRO A 103 -3.07 -4.35 -1.68
CA PRO A 103 -2.69 -3.42 -2.73
C PRO A 103 -3.52 -3.67 -3.99
N ARG A 104 -3.88 -2.61 -4.73
CA ARG A 104 -4.75 -2.72 -5.90
C ARG A 104 -3.99 -2.75 -7.23
N ALA A 105 -2.72 -2.34 -7.22
CA ALA A 105 -1.94 -2.29 -8.44
C ALA A 105 -1.70 -3.70 -9.02
N PRO A 106 -1.84 -3.91 -10.33
CA PRO A 106 -1.71 -5.22 -10.96
C PRO A 106 -0.30 -5.82 -10.78
N TRP A 107 0.73 -4.99 -10.70
CA TRP A 107 2.11 -5.40 -10.47
C TRP A 107 2.38 -5.85 -9.02
N SER A 108 1.52 -5.51 -8.06
CA SER A 108 1.67 -5.94 -6.67
C SER A 108 1.54 -7.46 -6.51
N ARG A 109 0.73 -8.11 -7.34
CA ARG A 109 0.61 -9.57 -7.40
C ARG A 109 1.91 -10.23 -7.84
N TRP A 110 2.48 -9.75 -8.93
CA TRP A 110 3.75 -10.24 -9.45
C TRP A 110 4.90 -10.05 -8.44
N LEU A 111 4.94 -8.89 -7.79
CA LEU A 111 5.94 -8.60 -6.77
C LEU A 111 5.78 -9.48 -5.52
N SER A 112 4.55 -9.76 -5.10
CA SER A 112 4.29 -10.66 -3.96
C SER A 112 4.70 -12.09 -4.24
N GLU A 113 4.53 -12.57 -5.47
CA GLU A 113 5.00 -13.89 -5.88
C GLU A 113 6.53 -13.98 -5.87
N LEU A 114 7.22 -12.94 -6.35
CA LEU A 114 8.69 -12.85 -6.33
C LEU A 114 9.28 -12.79 -4.92
N LEU A 115 8.61 -12.11 -3.99
CA LEU A 115 9.07 -11.94 -2.60
C LEU A 115 8.59 -13.05 -1.66
N GLY A 116 7.94 -14.10 -2.20
CA GLY A 116 7.56 -15.29 -1.44
C GLY A 116 6.37 -15.11 -0.49
N GLY A 117 5.55 -14.10 -0.67
CA GLY A 117 4.33 -13.92 0.10
C GLY A 117 3.60 -12.61 -0.17
N ALA A 118 2.29 -12.60 0.02
CA ALA A 118 1.48 -11.40 -0.11
C ALA A 118 1.78 -10.42 1.03
N VAL A 119 2.29 -9.25 0.70
CA VAL A 119 2.40 -8.13 1.65
C VAL A 119 1.02 -7.53 1.80
N GLU A 120 0.33 -7.90 2.88
CA GLU A 120 -1.01 -7.43 3.19
C GLU A 120 -0.95 -6.55 4.46
N PRO A 121 -1.00 -5.22 4.32
CA PRO A 121 -0.97 -4.33 5.47
C PRO A 121 -2.22 -4.50 6.33
N THR A 122 -2.02 -4.60 7.63
CA THR A 122 -3.07 -4.72 8.64
C THR A 122 -3.18 -3.43 9.45
N ALA A 123 -4.38 -3.13 9.89
CA ALA A 123 -4.65 -2.06 10.84
C ALA A 123 -5.58 -2.56 11.93
N ALA A 124 -5.37 -2.09 13.16
CA ALA A 124 -6.21 -2.37 14.32
C ALA A 124 -7.02 -1.14 14.70
N ALA A 125 -8.25 -1.36 15.13
CA ALA A 125 -9.11 -0.33 15.68
C ALA A 125 -9.87 -0.86 16.90
N HIS A 126 -10.28 0.06 17.78
CA HIS A 126 -11.18 -0.23 18.90
C HIS A 126 -12.17 0.91 19.07
N ALA A 127 -13.40 0.59 19.37
CA ALA A 127 -14.46 1.54 19.69
C ALA A 127 -15.35 1.00 20.78
N GLY A 128 -15.71 1.86 21.74
CA GLY A 128 -16.67 1.60 22.80
C GLY A 128 -17.64 2.75 22.96
N LEU A 129 -18.84 2.42 23.41
CA LEU A 129 -19.82 3.40 23.84
C LEU A 129 -19.52 3.71 25.33
N ARG A 130 -19.08 4.92 25.60
CA ARG A 130 -18.96 5.45 26.97
C ARG A 130 -20.27 6.05 27.42
#